data_82cff8bba92cf2cda0019d7b0f6231b0
#
_entry.id   82cff8bba92cf2cda0019d7b0f6231b0
#
_cell.length_a   1.000
_cell.length_b   1.000
_cell.length_c   1.000
_cell.angle_alpha   90.00
_cell.angle_beta   90.00
_cell.angle_gamma   90.00
#
_symmetry.space_group_name_H-M   'P 1'
#
loop_
_entity.id
_entity.type
_entity.pdbx_description
1 polymer ?
#
loop_
_entity_poly.entity_id
_entity_poly.type
_entity_poly.pdbx_seq_one_letter_code
_entity_poly.pdbx_strand_id
1 'polypeptide(L)'
;MKNLESLKYTCLFGGGAIRGAGHVGALKAFKELGITPVSLGGSSVGSIVASLLAVGYTIGEIEDVFLGVNFELFRDISFGFNVKFALSKGEVFLDWFRELIEKKFYGDKYKKGENAPVRFKDLNKDLFIISTDMKNFSCCEFSTIETPEFEVAMAVRISCCAPGLMRAVNIDDKLLVDGDLMKGKPMWYLSKNLRESKNRICEIRLEGNFSGDDTNPIDYVNGIYSCITFSETTFIKEMYGDSDKYDYIIINTGDAMVFDFNCPAEKRREIINSGYNCTMQYFRKNLPSKKQKIYSYYEKILDYTRKIQEQMLRKKYLKAKEILGELFILLSDSKDVIDYEIYKQIKVFQNLLFSNVKAGLIGQRCDNLQTVKSQLLLIIDVLGIKIKEFDEYFKEFSV
;
A
#
# COMPACT_ATOMS: atom_id res chain seq x y z
N MET A 1 -0.23 17.85 -19.01
CA MET A 1 -0.30 16.51 -18.42
C MET A 1 -1.68 15.93 -18.76
N LYS A 2 -1.74 15.11 -19.80
CA LYS A 2 -2.96 14.39 -20.18
C LYS A 2 -2.89 12.99 -19.60
N ASN A 3 -3.91 12.67 -18.79
CA ASN A 3 -4.40 11.35 -18.43
C ASN A 3 -3.50 10.37 -17.66
N LEU A 4 -3.22 10.69 -16.38
CA LEU A 4 -3.13 9.67 -15.33
C LEU A 4 -4.54 9.08 -15.00
N GLU A 5 -5.60 9.64 -15.56
CA GLU A 5 -7.00 9.22 -15.37
C GLU A 5 -7.28 7.76 -15.74
N SER A 6 -6.39 7.11 -16.50
CA SER A 6 -6.49 5.69 -16.83
C SER A 6 -5.95 4.76 -15.74
N LEU A 7 -5.17 5.27 -14.77
CA LEU A 7 -4.55 4.44 -13.74
C LEU A 7 -5.51 4.23 -12.56
N LYS A 8 -6.06 3.04 -12.47
CA LYS A 8 -6.86 2.61 -11.32
C LYS A 8 -5.94 2.24 -10.16
N TYR A 9 -6.01 3.03 -9.08
CA TYR A 9 -5.24 2.79 -7.88
C TYR A 9 -6.09 2.29 -6.73
N THR A 10 -5.58 1.30 -6.02
CA THR A 10 -5.91 1.08 -4.62
C THR A 10 -5.00 1.95 -3.78
N CYS A 11 -5.55 2.91 -3.04
CA CYS A 11 -4.78 3.83 -2.21
C CYS A 11 -4.76 3.39 -0.76
N LEU A 12 -3.55 3.26 -0.19
CA LEU A 12 -3.30 2.79 1.16
C LEU A 12 -2.65 3.89 1.97
N PHE A 13 -3.21 4.19 3.14
CA PHE A 13 -2.75 5.25 4.02
C PHE A 13 -2.18 4.65 5.30
N GLY A 14 -0.90 4.86 5.53
CA GLY A 14 -0.20 4.39 6.72
C GLY A 14 -0.53 5.20 7.97
N GLY A 15 -0.14 4.69 9.13
CA GLY A 15 -0.30 5.38 10.39
C GLY A 15 0.74 6.48 10.63
N GLY A 16 0.63 7.14 11.77
CA GLY A 16 1.50 8.24 12.17
C GLY A 16 0.82 9.31 13.01
N ALA A 17 -0.35 9.04 13.55
CA ALA A 17 -1.15 9.92 14.41
C ALA A 17 -1.29 11.34 13.83
N ILE A 18 -0.75 12.40 14.51
CA ILE A 18 -0.88 13.79 14.06
C ILE A 18 -0.28 14.04 12.66
N ARG A 19 0.73 13.25 12.28
CA ARG A 19 1.35 13.31 10.95
C ARG A 19 0.38 12.99 9.82
N GLY A 20 -0.80 12.38 10.14
CA GLY A 20 -1.88 12.06 9.20
C GLY A 20 -2.34 13.23 8.34
N ALA A 21 -2.13 14.47 8.76
CA ALA A 21 -2.33 15.66 7.94
C ALA A 21 -1.58 15.57 6.58
N GLY A 22 -0.46 14.85 6.50
CA GLY A 22 0.28 14.62 5.26
C GLY A 22 -0.52 13.87 4.20
N HIS A 23 -1.42 12.96 4.61
CA HIS A 23 -2.30 12.26 3.67
C HIS A 23 -3.27 13.20 2.96
N VAL A 24 -3.71 14.26 3.62
CA VAL A 24 -4.56 15.29 2.99
C VAL A 24 -3.80 15.96 1.84
N GLY A 25 -2.52 16.27 2.06
CA GLY A 25 -1.65 16.80 1.01
C GLY A 25 -1.50 15.86 -0.17
N ALA A 26 -1.32 14.57 0.08
CA ALA A 26 -1.26 13.55 -0.98
C ALA A 26 -2.56 13.48 -1.77
N LEU A 27 -3.71 13.56 -1.12
CA LEU A 27 -5.02 13.60 -1.77
C LEU A 27 -5.21 14.84 -2.65
N LYS A 28 -4.72 16.00 -2.21
CA LYS A 28 -4.71 17.24 -3.03
C LYS A 28 -3.89 17.04 -4.30
N ALA A 29 -2.71 16.41 -4.19
CA ALA A 29 -1.88 16.07 -5.33
C ALA A 29 -2.58 15.07 -6.26
N PHE A 30 -3.23 14.03 -5.73
CA PHE A 30 -4.01 13.07 -6.53
C PHE A 30 -5.10 13.77 -7.34
N LYS A 31 -5.84 14.69 -6.71
CA LYS A 31 -6.88 15.48 -7.40
C LYS A 31 -6.29 16.28 -8.57
N GLU A 32 -5.15 16.96 -8.38
CA GLU A 32 -4.48 17.73 -9.44
C GLU A 32 -3.97 16.82 -10.56
N LEU A 33 -3.48 15.63 -10.22
CA LEU A 33 -2.99 14.63 -11.17
C LEU A 33 -4.11 13.84 -11.86
N GLY A 34 -5.38 14.04 -11.50
CA GLY A 34 -6.51 13.27 -12.03
C GLY A 34 -6.59 11.83 -11.53
N ILE A 35 -5.87 11.49 -10.45
CA ILE A 35 -5.88 10.14 -9.87
C ILE A 35 -7.12 9.97 -8.98
N THR A 36 -7.94 8.98 -9.28
CA THR A 36 -9.11 8.62 -8.46
C THR A 36 -8.92 7.24 -7.85
N PRO A 37 -8.87 7.10 -6.52
CA PRO A 37 -8.80 5.80 -5.86
C PRO A 37 -10.05 4.96 -6.15
N VAL A 38 -9.84 3.71 -6.58
CA VAL A 38 -10.92 2.73 -6.80
C VAL A 38 -11.22 1.92 -5.54
N SER A 39 -10.22 1.74 -4.68
CA SER A 39 -10.31 1.05 -3.40
C SER A 39 -9.43 1.76 -2.38
N LEU A 40 -9.79 1.71 -1.11
CA LEU A 40 -9.17 2.45 -0.03
C LEU A 40 -8.77 1.50 1.10
N GLY A 41 -7.61 1.74 1.68
CA GLY A 41 -7.18 1.02 2.86
C GLY A 41 -6.42 1.91 3.82
N GLY A 42 -6.43 1.55 5.11
CA GLY A 42 -5.74 2.33 6.10
C GLY A 42 -5.37 1.59 7.37
N SER A 43 -4.34 2.09 8.03
CA SER A 43 -3.92 1.70 9.38
C SER A 43 -3.78 2.95 10.23
N SER A 44 -4.16 2.87 11.51
CA SER A 44 -4.10 3.99 12.46
C SER A 44 -4.75 5.27 11.86
N VAL A 45 -4.08 6.42 11.89
CA VAL A 45 -4.61 7.66 11.27
C VAL A 45 -4.95 7.50 9.79
N GLY A 46 -4.28 6.62 9.07
CA GLY A 46 -4.62 6.31 7.68
C GLY A 46 -6.00 5.68 7.53
N SER A 47 -6.46 4.91 8.53
CA SER A 47 -7.83 4.38 8.56
C SER A 47 -8.88 5.47 8.70
N ILE A 48 -8.58 6.58 9.40
CA ILE A 48 -9.42 7.78 9.46
C ILE A 48 -9.59 8.36 8.05
N VAL A 49 -8.48 8.63 7.36
CA VAL A 49 -8.51 9.22 6.02
C VAL A 49 -9.25 8.32 5.02
N ALA A 50 -8.94 7.02 5.01
CA ALA A 50 -9.59 6.05 4.13
C ALA A 50 -11.11 5.98 4.36
N SER A 51 -11.54 5.96 5.62
CA SER A 51 -12.97 5.87 5.98
C SER A 51 -13.74 7.14 5.65
N LEU A 52 -13.14 8.33 5.89
CA LEU A 52 -13.75 9.60 5.51
C LEU A 52 -13.96 9.68 3.99
N LEU A 53 -12.96 9.26 3.20
CA LEU A 53 -13.10 9.17 1.73
C LEU A 53 -14.17 8.15 1.32
N ALA A 54 -14.23 7.00 2.00
CA ALA A 54 -15.16 5.92 1.65
C ALA A 54 -16.62 6.32 1.91
N VAL A 55 -16.90 7.10 2.97
CA VAL A 55 -18.23 7.60 3.27
C VAL A 55 -18.61 8.85 2.46
N GLY A 56 -17.66 9.41 1.68
CA GLY A 56 -17.93 10.47 0.71
C GLY A 56 -17.50 11.88 1.11
N TYR A 57 -16.61 12.03 2.11
CA TYR A 57 -16.00 13.33 2.37
C TYR A 57 -15.17 13.80 1.18
N THR A 58 -15.26 15.07 0.86
CA THR A 58 -14.36 15.75 -0.08
C THR A 58 -13.00 16.00 0.58
N ILE A 59 -11.97 16.23 -0.23
CA ILE A 59 -10.62 16.51 0.28
C ILE A 59 -10.61 17.77 1.15
N GLY A 60 -11.38 18.78 0.78
CA GLY A 60 -11.51 20.01 1.59
C GLY A 60 -12.14 19.74 2.95
N GLU A 61 -13.23 18.99 3.00
CA GLU A 61 -13.85 18.60 4.28
C GLU A 61 -12.90 17.77 5.17
N ILE A 62 -12.09 16.89 4.57
CA ILE A 62 -11.06 16.13 5.33
C ILE A 62 -9.99 17.09 5.86
N GLU A 63 -9.56 18.07 5.06
CA GLU A 63 -8.63 19.12 5.51
C GLU A 63 -9.20 19.88 6.71
N ASP A 64 -10.46 20.27 6.65
CA ASP A 64 -11.13 20.97 7.75
C ASP A 64 -11.20 20.11 9.02
N VAL A 65 -11.47 18.81 8.89
CA VAL A 65 -11.40 17.86 10.02
C VAL A 65 -10.00 17.85 10.64
N PHE A 66 -8.94 17.69 9.82
CA PHE A 66 -7.57 17.62 10.32
C PHE A 66 -7.06 18.95 10.89
N LEU A 67 -7.52 20.09 10.39
CA LEU A 67 -7.15 21.41 10.92
C LEU A 67 -7.96 21.81 12.14
N GLY A 68 -9.22 21.39 12.22
CA GLY A 68 -10.17 21.78 13.29
C GLY A 68 -10.16 20.86 14.51
N VAL A 69 -9.68 19.62 14.39
CA VAL A 69 -9.72 18.66 15.49
C VAL A 69 -8.80 19.07 16.63
N ASN A 70 -9.33 19.03 17.85
CA ASN A 70 -8.56 19.13 19.07
C ASN A 70 -8.26 17.75 19.63
N PHE A 71 -7.04 17.26 19.38
CA PHE A 71 -6.60 15.92 19.78
C PHE A 71 -6.52 15.73 21.31
N GLU A 72 -6.40 16.82 22.10
CA GLU A 72 -6.42 16.75 23.55
C GLU A 72 -7.74 16.20 24.10
N LEU A 73 -8.86 16.42 23.40
CA LEU A 73 -10.16 15.89 23.80
C LEU A 73 -10.20 14.36 23.84
N PHE A 74 -9.29 13.69 23.13
CA PHE A 74 -9.23 12.23 23.13
C PHE A 74 -8.45 11.64 24.30
N ARG A 75 -7.92 12.49 25.20
CA ARG A 75 -7.36 12.09 26.49
C ARG A 75 -8.48 11.86 27.50
N ASP A 76 -9.37 10.89 27.28
CA ASP A 76 -10.37 10.47 28.27
C ASP A 76 -9.70 9.64 29.37
N ILE A 77 -8.94 10.35 30.24
CA ILE A 77 -8.09 9.76 31.27
C ILE A 77 -8.95 8.96 32.27
N SER A 78 -8.57 7.71 32.47
CA SER A 78 -9.19 6.84 33.45
C SER A 78 -8.37 6.86 34.76
N PHE A 79 -8.87 7.50 35.80
CA PHE A 79 -8.30 7.40 37.15
C PHE A 79 -8.89 6.17 37.87
N GLY A 80 -8.04 5.25 38.32
CA GLY A 80 -8.46 4.12 39.16
C GLY A 80 -7.45 2.97 39.21
N PHE A 81 -7.51 2.16 40.28
CA PHE A 81 -6.60 1.02 40.54
C PHE A 81 -6.72 -0.13 39.51
N ASN A 82 -7.67 -0.07 38.58
CA ASN A 82 -7.88 -1.05 37.51
C ASN A 82 -7.53 -0.48 36.12
N VAL A 83 -6.54 0.41 36.01
CA VAL A 83 -6.11 0.99 34.74
C VAL A 83 -5.46 -0.12 33.91
N LYS A 84 -6.17 -0.62 32.92
CA LYS A 84 -5.59 -1.47 31.87
C LYS A 84 -4.65 -0.58 31.04
N PHE A 85 -3.38 -0.58 31.33
CA PHE A 85 -2.23 0.04 30.63
C PHE A 85 -2.56 0.97 29.44
N ALA A 86 -3.34 2.04 29.66
CA ALA A 86 -3.64 3.03 28.65
C ALA A 86 -4.06 4.36 29.28
N LEU A 87 -3.64 5.47 28.69
CA LEU A 87 -3.97 6.81 29.13
C LEU A 87 -5.43 7.19 28.80
N SER A 88 -5.98 6.66 27.72
CA SER A 88 -7.33 6.94 27.22
C SER A 88 -8.17 5.66 27.10
N LYS A 89 -9.47 5.76 27.37
CA LYS A 89 -10.42 4.67 27.08
C LYS A 89 -10.72 4.55 25.60
N GLY A 90 -10.61 5.63 24.83
CA GLY A 90 -10.93 5.74 23.43
C GLY A 90 -12.42 5.85 23.13
N GLU A 91 -13.25 6.09 24.13
CA GLU A 91 -14.71 6.25 23.95
C GLU A 91 -15.03 7.60 23.32
N VAL A 92 -14.38 8.68 23.80
CA VAL A 92 -14.55 10.03 23.22
C VAL A 92 -14.10 10.07 21.77
N PHE A 93 -13.00 9.38 21.43
CA PHE A 93 -12.56 9.24 20.05
C PHE A 93 -13.59 8.49 19.20
N LEU A 94 -14.13 7.37 19.71
CA LEU A 94 -15.13 6.58 19.00
C LEU A 94 -16.39 7.41 18.72
N ASP A 95 -16.90 8.11 19.72
CA ASP A 95 -18.11 8.91 19.60
C ASP A 95 -17.92 10.09 18.60
N TRP A 96 -16.76 10.76 18.66
CA TRP A 96 -16.40 11.80 17.71
C TRP A 96 -16.34 11.27 16.29
N PHE A 97 -15.66 10.15 16.07
CA PHE A 97 -15.49 9.61 14.72
C PHE A 97 -16.80 9.00 14.19
N ARG A 98 -17.58 8.36 15.06
CA ARG A 98 -18.94 7.88 14.72
C ARG A 98 -19.82 9.02 14.26
N GLU A 99 -19.82 10.14 14.98
CA GLU A 99 -20.59 11.33 14.62
C GLU A 99 -20.17 11.90 13.24
N LEU A 100 -18.87 11.91 12.91
CA LEU A 100 -18.39 12.30 11.58
C LEU A 100 -18.94 11.39 10.49
N ILE A 101 -18.77 10.08 10.64
CA ILE A 101 -19.20 9.09 9.66
C ILE A 101 -20.72 9.14 9.47
N GLU A 102 -21.51 9.15 10.55
CA GLU A 102 -22.97 9.16 10.51
C GLU A 102 -23.52 10.46 9.93
N LYS A 103 -23.00 11.62 10.31
CA LYS A 103 -23.41 12.91 9.73
C LYS A 103 -23.23 12.93 8.21
N LYS A 104 -22.11 12.40 7.72
CA LYS A 104 -21.85 12.38 6.29
C LYS A 104 -22.76 11.39 5.57
N PHE A 105 -22.95 10.21 6.16
CA PHE A 105 -23.75 9.14 5.55
C PHE A 105 -25.25 9.47 5.51
N TYR A 106 -25.81 9.96 6.64
CA TYR A 106 -27.24 10.24 6.75
C TYR A 106 -27.63 11.64 6.27
N GLY A 107 -26.68 12.58 6.17
CA GLY A 107 -26.96 13.97 5.78
C GLY A 107 -28.03 14.62 6.65
N ASP A 108 -29.06 15.20 6.03
CA ASP A 108 -30.16 15.87 6.74
C ASP A 108 -31.01 14.92 7.61
N LYS A 109 -30.87 13.61 7.43
CA LYS A 109 -31.58 12.59 8.25
C LYS A 109 -30.80 12.19 9.49
N TYR A 110 -29.62 12.77 9.71
CA TYR A 110 -28.80 12.45 10.88
C TYR A 110 -29.50 12.90 12.19
N LYS A 111 -29.56 11.98 13.14
CA LYS A 111 -30.02 12.23 14.50
C LYS A 111 -29.08 11.53 15.48
N LYS A 112 -28.41 12.31 16.30
CA LYS A 112 -27.41 11.80 17.25
C LYS A 112 -27.99 10.75 18.18
N GLY A 113 -27.41 9.54 18.16
CA GLY A 113 -27.82 8.43 19.01
C GLY A 113 -29.10 7.69 18.60
N GLU A 114 -29.77 8.11 17.51
CA GLU A 114 -30.97 7.44 16.98
C GLU A 114 -30.68 6.62 15.70
N ASN A 115 -29.68 7.03 14.92
CA ASN A 115 -29.33 6.33 13.69
C ASN A 115 -28.57 5.03 13.98
N ALA A 116 -28.74 4.05 13.10
CA ALA A 116 -27.92 2.82 13.16
C ALA A 116 -26.46 3.15 12.82
N PRO A 117 -25.48 2.48 13.45
CA PRO A 117 -24.07 2.63 13.10
C PRO A 117 -23.83 2.31 11.63
N VAL A 118 -23.01 3.12 10.94
CA VAL A 118 -22.63 2.87 9.56
C VAL A 118 -21.67 1.69 9.50
N ARG A 119 -22.01 0.68 8.70
CA ARG A 119 -21.26 -0.56 8.54
C ARG A 119 -20.49 -0.58 7.22
N PHE A 120 -19.52 -1.48 7.08
CA PHE A 120 -18.76 -1.60 5.84
C PHE A 120 -19.65 -1.86 4.61
N LYS A 121 -20.71 -2.69 4.73
CA LYS A 121 -21.66 -2.96 3.64
C LYS A 121 -22.43 -1.73 3.15
N ASP A 122 -22.53 -0.69 3.97
CA ASP A 122 -23.28 0.53 3.65
C ASP A 122 -22.45 1.50 2.78
N LEU A 123 -21.15 1.23 2.60
CA LEU A 123 -20.24 2.06 1.83
C LEU A 123 -20.33 1.77 0.33
N ASN A 124 -20.14 2.81 -0.48
CA ASN A 124 -20.12 2.69 -1.94
C ASN A 124 -18.72 2.39 -2.52
N LYS A 125 -17.69 2.43 -1.67
CA LYS A 125 -16.30 2.15 -2.05
C LYS A 125 -15.75 1.02 -1.22
N ASP A 126 -14.91 0.20 -1.83
CA ASP A 126 -14.17 -0.80 -1.11
C ASP A 126 -13.25 -0.13 -0.08
N LEU A 127 -13.42 -0.53 1.16
CA LEU A 127 -12.63 -0.08 2.29
C LEU A 127 -12.10 -1.28 3.05
N PHE A 128 -10.82 -1.23 3.45
CA PHE A 128 -10.28 -2.15 4.43
C PHE A 128 -9.45 -1.40 5.48
N ILE A 129 -9.50 -1.87 6.71
CA ILE A 129 -8.83 -1.31 7.87
C ILE A 129 -8.04 -2.42 8.55
N ILE A 130 -6.79 -2.12 8.87
CA ILE A 130 -5.88 -3.08 9.51
C ILE A 130 -5.77 -2.78 11.00
N SER A 131 -5.79 -3.84 11.81
CA SER A 131 -5.42 -3.84 13.22
C SER A 131 -4.50 -5.00 13.54
N THR A 132 -3.89 -4.99 14.72
CA THR A 132 -3.01 -6.06 15.22
C THR A 132 -3.71 -6.87 16.30
N ASP A 133 -3.72 -8.19 16.18
CA ASP A 133 -4.10 -9.10 17.24
C ASP A 133 -2.86 -9.51 18.05
N MET A 134 -2.76 -8.97 19.26
CA MET A 134 -1.63 -9.24 20.15
C MET A 134 -1.62 -10.65 20.75
N LYS A 135 -2.76 -11.34 20.79
CA LYS A 135 -2.81 -12.72 21.31
C LYS A 135 -2.26 -13.73 20.30
N ASN A 136 -2.61 -13.54 19.03
CA ASN A 136 -2.25 -14.46 17.95
C ASN A 136 -1.07 -13.97 17.10
N PHE A 137 -0.47 -12.83 17.44
CA PHE A 137 0.63 -12.19 16.68
C PHE A 137 0.32 -12.10 15.19
N SER A 138 -0.90 -11.64 14.88
CA SER A 138 -1.41 -11.62 13.52
C SER A 138 -2.09 -10.29 13.17
N CYS A 139 -2.19 -10.04 11.87
CA CYS A 139 -3.01 -8.96 11.36
C CYS A 139 -4.48 -9.33 11.42
N CYS A 140 -5.34 -8.38 11.79
CA CYS A 140 -6.78 -8.48 11.71
C CYS A 140 -7.29 -7.41 10.72
N GLU A 141 -7.99 -7.86 9.68
CA GLU A 141 -8.60 -7.02 8.67
C GLU A 141 -10.10 -6.83 8.96
N PHE A 142 -10.55 -5.57 8.87
CA PHE A 142 -11.96 -5.19 8.79
C PHE A 142 -12.21 -4.62 7.41
N SER A 143 -13.16 -5.17 6.65
CA SER A 143 -13.36 -4.71 5.28
C SER A 143 -14.79 -4.91 4.77
N THR A 144 -15.10 -4.26 3.64
CA THR A 144 -16.35 -4.45 2.90
C THR A 144 -16.56 -5.90 2.46
N ILE A 145 -15.49 -6.69 2.38
CA ILE A 145 -15.51 -8.08 1.91
C ILE A 145 -15.51 -9.06 3.09
N GLU A 146 -14.57 -8.92 4.02
CA GLU A 146 -14.36 -9.89 5.09
C GLU A 146 -15.31 -9.68 6.30
N THR A 147 -15.68 -8.42 6.58
CA THR A 147 -16.51 -8.06 7.74
C THR A 147 -17.58 -7.03 7.39
N PRO A 148 -18.46 -7.30 6.42
CA PRO A 148 -19.42 -6.32 5.90
C PRO A 148 -20.39 -5.78 6.97
N GLU A 149 -20.71 -6.56 7.99
CA GLU A 149 -21.62 -6.19 9.08
C GLU A 149 -20.94 -5.41 10.21
N PHE A 150 -19.60 -5.28 10.21
CA PHE A 150 -18.89 -4.57 11.26
C PHE A 150 -19.02 -3.05 11.10
N GLU A 151 -19.03 -2.33 12.23
CA GLU A 151 -19.12 -0.87 12.27
C GLU A 151 -17.78 -0.23 11.83
N VAL A 152 -17.84 0.71 10.88
CA VAL A 152 -16.66 1.42 10.36
C VAL A 152 -15.96 2.23 11.47
N ALA A 153 -16.71 2.98 12.29
CA ALA A 153 -16.14 3.81 13.34
C ALA A 153 -15.42 2.98 14.41
N MET A 154 -15.98 1.81 14.77
CA MET A 154 -15.34 0.89 15.70
C MET A 154 -14.05 0.28 15.11
N ALA A 155 -14.04 -0.09 13.84
CA ALA A 155 -12.83 -0.57 13.17
C ALA A 155 -11.71 0.47 13.19
N VAL A 156 -12.04 1.74 12.90
CA VAL A 156 -11.08 2.86 12.98
C VAL A 156 -10.58 3.05 14.41
N ARG A 157 -11.47 3.03 15.42
CA ARG A 157 -11.10 3.13 16.83
C ARG A 157 -10.12 2.02 17.23
N ILE A 158 -10.35 0.80 16.76
CA ILE A 158 -9.43 -0.33 17.00
C ILE A 158 -8.09 -0.10 16.32
N SER A 159 -8.12 0.31 15.04
CA SER A 159 -6.92 0.56 14.25
C SER A 159 -6.06 1.72 14.79
N CYS A 160 -6.67 2.69 15.48
CA CYS A 160 -5.99 3.83 16.14
C CYS A 160 -5.59 3.56 17.59
N CYS A 161 -5.74 2.34 18.07
CA CYS A 161 -5.53 1.98 19.46
C CYS A 161 -4.05 1.75 19.80
N ALA A 162 -3.27 2.83 19.80
CA ALA A 162 -1.83 2.76 20.10
C ALA A 162 -1.59 2.25 21.53
N PRO A 163 -0.81 1.16 21.72
CA PRO A 163 -0.50 0.62 23.04
C PRO A 163 0.11 1.65 23.97
N GLY A 164 -0.36 1.67 25.19
CA GLY A 164 0.01 2.66 26.20
C GLY A 164 -0.78 3.98 26.12
N LEU A 165 -1.32 4.34 24.98
CA LEU A 165 -2.09 5.58 24.79
C LEU A 165 -3.59 5.34 24.80
N MET A 166 -4.08 4.37 24.05
CA MET A 166 -5.51 4.05 24.00
C MET A 166 -5.73 2.56 24.35
N ARG A 167 -6.80 2.30 25.11
CA ARG A 167 -7.13 0.96 25.59
C ARG A 167 -7.36 -0.01 24.42
N ALA A 168 -6.67 -1.16 24.49
CA ALA A 168 -6.91 -2.29 23.60
C ALA A 168 -8.37 -2.79 23.64
N VAL A 169 -8.85 -3.31 22.52
CA VAL A 169 -10.22 -3.83 22.38
C VAL A 169 -10.19 -5.35 22.37
N ASN A 170 -11.01 -5.94 23.21
CA ASN A 170 -11.24 -7.39 23.20
C ASN A 170 -12.50 -7.67 22.36
N ILE A 171 -12.33 -8.45 21.31
CA ILE A 171 -13.44 -8.97 20.48
C ILE A 171 -13.18 -10.47 20.30
N ASP A 172 -14.14 -11.28 20.70
CA ASP A 172 -14.00 -12.73 20.77
C ASP A 172 -12.73 -13.12 21.55
N ASP A 173 -11.87 -13.96 20.98
CA ASP A 173 -10.60 -14.35 21.60
C ASP A 173 -9.42 -13.47 21.21
N LYS A 174 -9.64 -12.31 20.57
CA LYS A 174 -8.59 -11.41 20.10
C LYS A 174 -8.39 -10.22 21.03
N LEU A 175 -7.15 -9.80 21.19
CA LEU A 175 -6.76 -8.54 21.82
C LEU A 175 -6.25 -7.58 20.76
N LEU A 176 -7.11 -6.67 20.32
CA LEU A 176 -6.87 -5.82 19.18
C LEU A 176 -6.27 -4.47 19.57
N VAL A 177 -5.24 -4.07 18.86
CA VAL A 177 -4.51 -2.82 19.02
C VAL A 177 -4.20 -2.19 17.65
N ASP A 178 -3.48 -1.06 17.66
CA ASP A 178 -3.10 -0.30 16.46
C ASP A 178 -2.50 -1.19 15.36
N GLY A 179 -2.96 -0.97 14.15
CA GLY A 179 -2.53 -1.76 13.00
C GLY A 179 -1.07 -1.55 12.62
N ASP A 180 -0.49 -0.44 13.04
CA ASP A 180 0.91 -0.11 12.74
C ASP A 180 1.94 -0.93 13.53
N LEU A 181 1.53 -1.79 14.45
CA LEU A 181 2.44 -2.69 15.17
C LEU A 181 2.85 -3.93 14.36
N MET A 182 1.98 -4.40 13.47
CA MET A 182 2.28 -5.57 12.61
C MET A 182 2.99 -5.16 11.32
N LYS A 183 4.09 -4.43 11.47
CA LYS A 183 4.88 -3.91 10.36
C LYS A 183 6.05 -4.85 10.06
N GLY A 184 6.02 -5.52 9.05
CA GLY A 184 7.05 -6.37 8.47
C GLY A 184 6.68 -6.75 7.05
N LYS A 185 5.49 -6.26 6.61
CA LYS A 185 4.97 -6.48 5.26
C LYS A 185 4.19 -5.25 4.81
N PRO A 186 4.20 -4.93 3.50
CA PRO A 186 3.38 -3.86 2.95
C PRO A 186 1.91 -4.09 3.33
N MET A 187 1.17 -3.00 3.53
CA MET A 187 -0.25 -3.07 3.92
C MET A 187 -1.07 -3.91 2.94
N TRP A 188 -0.82 -3.79 1.64
CA TRP A 188 -1.50 -4.58 0.61
C TRP A 188 -1.24 -6.09 0.73
N TYR A 189 -0.08 -6.48 1.26
CA TYR A 189 0.26 -7.90 1.45
C TYR A 189 -0.53 -8.52 2.60
N LEU A 190 -0.99 -7.71 3.55
CA LEU A 190 -1.79 -8.16 4.68
C LEU A 190 -3.21 -8.53 4.26
N SER A 191 -3.73 -7.93 3.19
CA SER A 191 -5.03 -8.26 2.61
C SER A 191 -4.91 -9.31 1.50
N LYS A 192 -5.65 -10.42 1.64
CA LYS A 192 -5.73 -11.46 0.60
C LYS A 192 -6.29 -10.89 -0.71
N ASN A 193 -7.36 -10.10 -0.61
CA ASN A 193 -8.03 -9.53 -1.77
C ASN A 193 -7.10 -8.60 -2.56
N LEU A 194 -6.27 -7.83 -1.88
CA LEU A 194 -5.31 -6.94 -2.54
C LEU A 194 -4.16 -7.69 -3.19
N ARG A 195 -3.69 -8.79 -2.59
CA ARG A 195 -2.66 -9.63 -3.20
C ARG A 195 -3.10 -10.20 -4.54
N GLU A 196 -4.38 -10.54 -4.66
CA GLU A 196 -5.00 -11.10 -5.87
C GLU A 196 -5.49 -10.01 -6.84
N SER A 197 -5.58 -8.75 -6.40
CA SER A 197 -6.03 -7.62 -7.23
C SER A 197 -5.08 -7.34 -8.39
N LYS A 198 -5.66 -6.97 -9.54
CA LYS A 198 -4.92 -6.49 -10.72
C LYS A 198 -4.67 -4.97 -10.70
N ASN A 199 -5.28 -4.24 -9.77
CA ASN A 199 -5.09 -2.80 -9.67
C ASN A 199 -3.67 -2.46 -9.22
N ARG A 200 -3.17 -1.31 -9.67
CA ARG A 200 -1.95 -0.72 -9.11
C ARG A 200 -2.21 -0.30 -7.66
N ILE A 201 -1.21 -0.41 -6.83
CA ILE A 201 -1.28 -0.05 -5.42
C ILE A 201 -0.38 1.16 -5.18
N CYS A 202 -0.94 2.19 -4.56
CA CYS A 202 -0.20 3.33 -4.08
C CYS A 202 -0.29 3.36 -2.55
N GLU A 203 0.81 3.04 -1.89
CA GLU A 203 0.90 3.09 -0.43
C GLU A 203 1.63 4.35 0.01
N ILE A 204 1.01 5.12 0.91
CA ILE A 204 1.51 6.40 1.40
C ILE A 204 1.89 6.25 2.85
N ARG A 205 3.15 6.54 3.18
CA ARG A 205 3.69 6.47 4.52
C ARG A 205 4.16 7.83 5.00
N LEU A 206 4.15 8.00 6.31
CA LEU A 206 4.50 9.24 7.00
C LEU A 206 5.80 9.01 7.78
N GLU A 207 6.84 9.74 7.44
CA GLU A 207 8.12 9.72 8.15
C GLU A 207 8.41 11.08 8.78
N GLY A 208 9.05 11.06 9.94
CA GLY A 208 9.55 12.26 10.61
C GLY A 208 10.98 12.06 11.07
N ASN A 209 11.66 13.16 11.34
CA ASN A 209 13.07 13.19 11.76
C ASN A 209 13.25 12.99 13.27
N PHE A 210 12.21 12.53 13.98
CA PHE A 210 12.26 12.42 15.44
C PHE A 210 13.20 11.28 15.87
N SER A 211 14.19 11.62 16.67
CA SER A 211 15.00 10.66 17.45
C SER A 211 14.38 10.52 18.83
N GLY A 212 14.11 9.29 19.27
CA GLY A 212 13.55 9.04 20.59
C GLY A 212 14.37 9.66 21.72
N ASP A 213 13.69 10.07 22.78
CA ASP A 213 14.28 10.59 24.01
C ASP A 213 13.69 9.80 25.19
N ASP A 214 14.45 9.58 26.25
CA ASP A 214 14.04 8.91 27.47
C ASP A 214 13.65 9.86 28.59
N THR A 215 13.62 11.17 28.32
CA THR A 215 13.33 12.21 29.31
C THR A 215 11.89 12.18 29.83
N ASN A 216 10.96 11.69 28.99
CA ASN A 216 9.58 11.49 29.42
C ASN A 216 8.92 10.27 28.71
N PRO A 217 7.85 9.68 29.32
CA PRO A 217 7.21 8.48 28.77
C PRO A 217 6.62 8.66 27.37
N ILE A 218 6.17 9.86 27.00
CA ILE A 218 5.57 10.14 25.68
C ILE A 218 6.66 10.12 24.62
N ASP A 219 7.81 10.74 24.86
CA ASP A 219 8.94 10.77 23.95
C ASP A 219 9.56 9.38 23.79
N TYR A 220 9.62 8.60 24.86
CA TYR A 220 10.04 7.21 24.79
C TYR A 220 9.11 6.37 23.88
N VAL A 221 7.79 6.50 24.03
CA VAL A 221 6.81 5.82 23.18
C VAL A 221 6.89 6.33 21.76
N ASN A 222 7.05 7.63 21.53
CA ASN A 222 7.30 8.21 20.20
C ASN A 222 8.54 7.59 19.54
N GLY A 223 9.61 7.40 20.30
CA GLY A 223 10.85 6.75 19.83
C GLY A 223 10.60 5.33 19.36
N ILE A 224 9.89 4.52 20.16
CA ILE A 224 9.55 3.13 19.80
C ILE A 224 8.74 3.09 18.49
N TYR A 225 7.68 3.90 18.38
CA TYR A 225 6.87 3.96 17.17
C TYR A 225 7.68 4.43 15.96
N SER A 226 8.57 5.40 16.13
CA SER A 226 9.46 5.88 15.07
C SER A 226 10.41 4.79 14.59
N CYS A 227 11.01 4.02 15.50
CA CYS A 227 11.87 2.89 15.14
C CYS A 227 11.12 1.81 14.36
N ILE A 228 9.90 1.45 14.80
CA ILE A 228 9.07 0.47 14.10
C ILE A 228 8.76 0.97 12.69
N THR A 229 8.31 2.23 12.55
CA THR A 229 7.94 2.82 11.26
C THR A 229 9.15 2.90 10.32
N PHE A 230 10.28 3.38 10.80
CA PHE A 230 11.49 3.54 9.99
C PHE A 230 12.03 2.19 9.46
N SER A 231 12.07 1.17 10.31
CA SER A 231 12.53 -0.16 9.92
C SER A 231 11.68 -0.74 8.79
N GLU A 232 10.37 -0.59 8.89
CA GLU A 232 9.44 -1.04 7.87
C GLU A 232 9.63 -0.31 6.55
N THR A 233 9.69 1.02 6.58
CA THR A 233 9.79 1.85 5.37
C THR A 233 11.04 1.49 4.58
N THR A 234 12.18 1.32 5.25
CA THR A 234 13.44 0.92 4.62
C THR A 234 13.29 -0.45 3.96
N PHE A 235 12.77 -1.43 4.68
CA PHE A 235 12.56 -2.78 4.17
C PHE A 235 11.63 -2.82 2.95
N ILE A 236 10.48 -2.14 3.03
CA ILE A 236 9.50 -2.10 1.93
C ILE A 236 10.09 -1.43 0.69
N LYS A 237 10.82 -0.33 0.88
CA LYS A 237 11.47 0.38 -0.22
C LYS A 237 12.50 -0.48 -0.93
N GLU A 238 13.30 -1.25 -0.20
CA GLU A 238 14.29 -2.16 -0.76
C GLU A 238 13.63 -3.33 -1.49
N MET A 239 12.60 -3.93 -0.92
CA MET A 239 11.97 -5.13 -1.48
C MET A 239 10.99 -4.85 -2.61
N TYR A 240 10.26 -3.74 -2.56
CA TYR A 240 9.14 -3.48 -3.47
C TYR A 240 9.23 -2.14 -4.21
N GLY A 241 10.23 -1.31 -3.92
CA GLY A 241 10.35 0.04 -4.49
C GLY A 241 10.42 0.06 -6.01
N ASP A 242 10.97 -0.99 -6.63
CA ASP A 242 11.08 -1.15 -8.07
C ASP A 242 9.93 -1.97 -8.70
N SER A 243 8.95 -2.44 -7.92
CA SER A 243 7.82 -3.22 -8.45
C SER A 243 6.95 -2.38 -9.39
N ASP A 244 6.59 -2.93 -10.55
CA ASP A 244 5.71 -2.23 -11.52
C ASP A 244 4.28 -2.04 -10.99
N LYS A 245 3.81 -2.92 -10.14
CA LYS A 245 2.47 -2.89 -9.58
C LYS A 245 2.32 -1.97 -8.35
N TYR A 246 3.41 -1.69 -7.65
CA TYR A 246 3.41 -1.08 -6.33
C TYR A 246 4.14 0.26 -6.31
N ASP A 247 3.42 1.32 -6.01
CA ASP A 247 3.95 2.66 -5.84
C ASP A 247 4.00 3.01 -4.35
N TYR A 248 5.16 3.44 -3.87
CA TYR A 248 5.42 3.72 -2.46
C TYR A 248 5.85 5.17 -2.28
N ILE A 249 5.02 5.95 -1.61
CA ILE A 249 5.24 7.38 -1.40
C ILE A 249 5.55 7.63 0.06
N ILE A 250 6.70 8.22 0.34
CA ILE A 250 7.12 8.64 1.67
C ILE A 250 6.89 10.13 1.78
N ILE A 251 6.09 10.54 2.76
CA ILE A 251 5.87 11.94 3.11
C ILE A 251 6.76 12.27 4.29
N ASN A 252 7.71 13.18 4.08
CA ASN A 252 8.52 13.73 5.17
C ASN A 252 7.69 14.74 5.97
N THR A 253 7.45 14.45 7.24
CA THR A 253 6.67 15.29 8.15
C THR A 253 7.54 16.17 9.04
N GLY A 254 8.85 16.26 8.74
CA GLY A 254 9.81 17.06 9.48
C GLY A 254 10.01 16.55 10.91
N ASP A 255 10.03 17.46 11.86
CA ASP A 255 10.20 17.23 13.29
C ASP A 255 8.89 16.96 14.05
N ALA A 256 7.77 16.78 13.34
CA ALA A 256 6.50 16.47 13.98
C ALA A 256 6.56 15.13 14.72
N MET A 257 6.30 15.15 16.02
CA MET A 257 6.18 13.94 16.83
C MET A 257 4.87 13.20 16.52
N VAL A 258 4.87 11.89 16.64
CA VAL A 258 3.68 11.06 16.37
C VAL A 258 2.52 11.46 17.29
N PHE A 259 2.78 11.62 18.58
CA PHE A 259 1.77 11.89 19.60
C PHE A 259 1.86 13.34 20.17
N ASP A 260 2.10 14.32 19.30
CA ASP A 260 2.00 15.72 19.66
C ASP A 260 0.54 16.19 19.60
N PHE A 261 -0.20 15.95 20.67
CA PHE A 261 -1.61 16.33 20.76
C PHE A 261 -1.85 17.85 20.74
N ASN A 262 -0.81 18.67 20.99
CA ASN A 262 -0.87 20.13 20.97
C ASN A 262 -0.37 20.73 19.66
N CYS A 263 -0.13 19.92 18.63
CA CYS A 263 0.37 20.36 17.35
C CYS A 263 -0.51 21.50 16.77
N PRO A 264 0.03 22.71 16.55
CA PRO A 264 -0.77 23.84 16.09
C PRO A 264 -1.23 23.65 14.65
N ALA A 265 -2.35 24.30 14.29
CA ALA A 265 -2.92 24.20 12.94
C ALA A 265 -1.91 24.62 11.85
N GLU A 266 -1.01 25.57 12.15
CA GLU A 266 0.05 26.01 11.25
C GLU A 266 1.01 24.87 10.90
N LYS A 267 1.47 24.15 11.91
CA LYS A 267 2.35 22.97 11.71
C LYS A 267 1.63 21.88 10.92
N ARG A 268 0.34 21.67 11.18
CA ARG A 268 -0.48 20.73 10.40
C ARG A 268 -0.60 21.15 8.93
N ARG A 269 -0.69 22.47 8.62
CA ARG A 269 -0.63 22.97 7.23
C ARG A 269 0.73 22.73 6.57
N GLU A 270 1.83 22.88 7.30
CA GLU A 270 3.16 22.52 6.78
C GLU A 270 3.24 21.06 6.40
N ILE A 271 2.71 20.16 7.24
CA ILE A 271 2.66 18.73 6.97
C ILE A 271 1.77 18.43 5.73
N ILE A 272 0.62 19.10 5.58
CA ILE A 272 -0.22 19.00 4.38
C ILE A 272 0.56 19.42 3.14
N ASN A 273 1.27 20.54 3.19
CA ASN A 273 2.08 21.03 2.07
C ASN A 273 3.22 20.07 1.73
N SER A 274 3.87 19.48 2.74
CA SER A 274 4.88 18.44 2.53
C SER A 274 4.28 17.22 1.82
N GLY A 275 3.10 16.76 2.27
CA GLY A 275 2.39 15.66 1.65
C GLY A 275 2.09 15.90 0.17
N TYR A 276 1.60 17.09 -0.16
CA TYR A 276 1.39 17.50 -1.55
C TYR A 276 2.68 17.48 -2.36
N ASN A 277 3.75 18.12 -1.87
CA ASN A 277 5.01 18.23 -2.58
C ASN A 277 5.70 16.87 -2.79
N CYS A 278 5.75 16.03 -1.76
CA CYS A 278 6.33 14.68 -1.86
C CYS A 278 5.57 13.83 -2.90
N THR A 279 4.26 13.90 -2.90
CA THR A 279 3.41 13.15 -3.84
C THR A 279 3.59 13.67 -5.27
N MET A 280 3.58 14.99 -5.48
CA MET A 280 3.84 15.58 -6.80
C MET A 280 5.25 15.24 -7.31
N GLN A 281 6.26 15.27 -6.44
CA GLN A 281 7.62 14.86 -6.79
C GLN A 281 7.67 13.39 -7.20
N TYR A 282 6.96 12.52 -6.47
CA TYR A 282 6.91 11.11 -6.81
C TYR A 282 6.39 10.91 -8.24
N PHE A 283 5.24 11.44 -8.55
CA PHE A 283 4.60 11.24 -9.86
C PHE A 283 5.33 11.95 -11.00
N ARG A 284 5.95 13.11 -10.75
CA ARG A 284 6.65 13.88 -11.80
C ARG A 284 8.08 13.42 -12.05
N LYS A 285 8.76 12.83 -11.07
CA LYS A 285 10.18 12.44 -11.19
C LYS A 285 10.41 10.95 -10.91
N ASN A 286 9.98 10.47 -9.76
CA ASN A 286 10.36 9.15 -9.29
C ASN A 286 9.67 8.05 -10.11
N LEU A 287 8.39 8.20 -10.40
CA LEU A 287 7.64 7.23 -11.19
C LEU A 287 8.17 7.13 -12.63
N PRO A 288 8.42 8.22 -13.37
CA PRO A 288 9.06 8.12 -14.69
C PRO A 288 10.41 7.43 -14.66
N SER A 289 11.28 7.75 -13.69
CA SER A 289 12.59 7.10 -13.55
C SER A 289 12.47 5.61 -13.25
N LYS A 290 11.54 5.25 -12.36
CA LYS A 290 11.20 3.86 -12.05
C LYS A 290 10.69 3.12 -13.30
N LYS A 291 9.77 3.74 -14.05
CA LYS A 291 9.25 3.17 -15.31
C LYS A 291 10.35 2.95 -16.34
N GLN A 292 11.29 3.89 -16.47
CA GLN A 292 12.44 3.72 -17.36
C GLN A 292 13.33 2.54 -16.95
N LYS A 293 13.55 2.35 -15.65
CA LYS A 293 14.29 1.20 -15.14
C LYS A 293 13.57 -0.12 -15.46
N ILE A 294 12.28 -0.19 -15.21
CA ILE A 294 11.45 -1.38 -15.48
C ILE A 294 11.44 -1.67 -16.99
N TYR A 295 11.26 -0.65 -17.83
CA TYR A 295 11.30 -0.77 -19.29
C TYR A 295 12.61 -1.41 -19.77
N SER A 296 13.75 -0.98 -19.21
CA SER A 296 15.04 -1.55 -19.57
C SER A 296 15.17 -3.04 -19.23
N TYR A 297 14.50 -3.51 -18.20
CA TYR A 297 14.43 -4.95 -17.88
C TYR A 297 13.60 -5.71 -18.93
N TYR A 298 12.44 -5.19 -19.33
CA TYR A 298 11.61 -5.82 -20.36
C TYR A 298 12.33 -5.89 -21.72
N GLU A 299 13.06 -4.85 -22.11
CA GLU A 299 13.87 -4.85 -23.33
C GLU A 299 14.95 -5.94 -23.28
N LYS A 300 15.69 -6.04 -22.17
CA LYS A 300 16.70 -7.09 -21.98
C LYS A 300 16.09 -8.48 -22.04
N ILE A 301 14.96 -8.70 -21.37
CA ILE A 301 14.26 -9.99 -21.37
C ILE A 301 13.82 -10.35 -22.81
N LEU A 302 13.28 -9.39 -23.54
CA LEU A 302 12.88 -9.60 -24.93
C LEU A 302 14.09 -9.92 -25.84
N ASP A 303 15.22 -9.24 -25.67
CA ASP A 303 16.46 -9.51 -26.41
C ASP A 303 16.97 -10.94 -26.15
N TYR A 304 17.05 -11.34 -24.88
CA TYR A 304 17.41 -12.73 -24.53
C TYR A 304 16.44 -13.75 -25.15
N THR A 305 15.16 -13.47 -25.09
CA THR A 305 14.10 -14.38 -25.61
C THR A 305 14.23 -14.53 -27.13
N ARG A 306 14.50 -13.44 -27.85
CA ARG A 306 14.77 -13.47 -29.31
C ARG A 306 16.06 -14.21 -29.66
N LYS A 307 17.14 -14.02 -28.89
CA LYS A 307 18.38 -14.78 -29.07
C LYS A 307 18.18 -16.28 -28.87
N ILE A 308 17.39 -16.67 -27.87
CA ILE A 308 17.00 -18.07 -27.66
C ILE A 308 16.24 -18.60 -28.87
N GLN A 309 15.24 -17.84 -29.40
CA GLN A 309 14.48 -18.22 -30.56
C GLN A 309 15.39 -18.46 -31.78
N GLU A 310 16.33 -17.54 -32.03
CA GLU A 310 17.30 -17.66 -33.14
C GLU A 310 18.15 -18.95 -33.03
N GLN A 311 18.68 -19.26 -31.85
CA GLN A 311 19.48 -20.47 -31.66
C GLN A 311 18.63 -21.74 -31.81
N MET A 312 17.36 -21.72 -31.39
CA MET A 312 16.43 -22.83 -31.61
C MET A 312 16.09 -23.04 -33.10
N LEU A 313 15.92 -21.96 -33.86
CA LEU A 313 15.71 -22.05 -35.31
C LEU A 313 16.93 -22.65 -36.02
N ARG A 314 18.13 -22.33 -35.56
CA ARG A 314 19.42 -22.88 -36.05
C ARG A 314 19.69 -24.29 -35.48
N LYS A 315 18.77 -24.90 -34.73
CA LYS A 315 18.91 -26.20 -34.06
C LYS A 315 20.09 -26.27 -33.06
N LYS A 316 20.59 -25.13 -32.56
CA LYS A 316 21.69 -25.03 -31.58
C LYS A 316 21.14 -25.02 -30.15
N TYR A 317 20.51 -26.11 -29.73
CA TYR A 317 19.76 -26.21 -28.45
C TYR A 317 20.63 -26.03 -27.20
N LEU A 318 21.88 -26.48 -27.22
CA LEU A 318 22.81 -26.25 -26.11
C LEU A 318 23.10 -24.79 -25.89
N LYS A 319 23.32 -24.02 -26.99
CA LYS A 319 23.52 -22.57 -26.90
C LYS A 319 22.26 -21.82 -26.49
N ALA A 320 21.09 -22.27 -26.92
CA ALA A 320 19.82 -21.73 -26.44
C ALA A 320 19.66 -21.94 -24.91
N LYS A 321 20.10 -23.08 -24.38
CA LYS A 321 20.10 -23.39 -22.94
C LYS A 321 21.06 -22.49 -22.15
N GLU A 322 22.26 -22.19 -22.68
CA GLU A 322 23.20 -21.26 -22.04
C GLU A 322 22.60 -19.87 -21.92
N ILE A 323 22.06 -19.32 -23.02
CA ILE A 323 21.40 -18.01 -23.05
C ILE A 323 20.20 -17.98 -22.08
N LEU A 324 19.45 -19.07 -21.98
CA LEU A 324 18.36 -19.18 -21.02
C LEU A 324 18.86 -19.14 -19.57
N GLY A 325 20.05 -19.70 -19.30
CA GLY A 325 20.72 -19.59 -17.98
C GLY A 325 21.02 -18.13 -17.63
N GLU A 326 21.55 -17.35 -18.58
CA GLU A 326 21.81 -15.90 -18.40
C GLU A 326 20.49 -15.13 -18.16
N LEU A 327 19.43 -15.44 -18.91
CA LEU A 327 18.11 -14.87 -18.70
C LEU A 327 17.60 -15.15 -17.28
N PHE A 328 17.88 -16.34 -16.74
CA PHE A 328 17.46 -16.69 -15.37
C PHE A 328 18.19 -15.89 -14.29
N ILE A 329 19.46 -15.57 -14.49
CA ILE A 329 20.19 -14.66 -13.59
C ILE A 329 19.51 -13.29 -13.61
N LEU A 330 19.25 -12.74 -14.79
CA LEU A 330 18.54 -11.46 -14.94
C LEU A 330 17.15 -11.49 -14.28
N LEU A 331 16.39 -12.59 -14.42
CA LEU A 331 15.07 -12.75 -13.83
C LEU A 331 15.12 -12.90 -12.30
N SER A 332 16.17 -13.51 -11.76
CA SER A 332 16.38 -13.57 -10.30
C SER A 332 16.56 -12.18 -9.72
N ASP A 333 17.32 -11.33 -10.41
CA ASP A 333 17.60 -9.96 -9.98
C ASP A 333 16.41 -9.01 -10.19
N SER A 334 15.46 -9.39 -11.06
CA SER A 334 14.29 -8.57 -11.41
C SER A 334 12.94 -9.19 -11.01
N LYS A 335 12.96 -10.22 -10.17
CA LYS A 335 11.77 -11.01 -9.80
C LYS A 335 10.61 -10.17 -9.28
N ASP A 336 10.89 -9.13 -8.51
CA ASP A 336 9.89 -8.27 -7.90
C ASP A 336 9.60 -7.02 -8.77
N VAL A 337 10.34 -6.83 -9.86
CA VAL A 337 10.25 -5.71 -10.80
C VAL A 337 9.29 -6.01 -11.95
N ILE A 338 9.34 -7.24 -12.48
CA ILE A 338 8.55 -7.67 -13.64
C ILE A 338 7.22 -8.29 -13.22
N ASP A 339 6.28 -8.29 -14.16
CA ASP A 339 4.97 -8.93 -13.98
C ASP A 339 5.12 -10.43 -13.65
N TYR A 340 4.46 -10.87 -12.59
CA TYR A 340 4.55 -12.25 -12.10
C TYR A 340 4.09 -13.28 -13.13
N GLU A 341 3.08 -12.98 -13.95
CA GLU A 341 2.60 -13.89 -14.98
C GLU A 341 3.65 -14.08 -16.09
N ILE A 342 4.37 -13.02 -16.47
CA ILE A 342 5.49 -13.11 -17.42
C ILE A 342 6.62 -13.96 -16.83
N TYR A 343 6.98 -13.70 -15.57
CA TYR A 343 7.97 -14.53 -14.86
C TYR A 343 7.57 -16.01 -14.86
N LYS A 344 6.33 -16.31 -14.54
CA LYS A 344 5.78 -17.68 -14.52
C LYS A 344 5.82 -18.34 -15.89
N GLN A 345 5.45 -17.62 -16.94
CA GLN A 345 5.49 -18.13 -18.32
C GLN A 345 6.92 -18.47 -18.76
N ILE A 346 7.91 -17.62 -18.43
CA ILE A 346 9.30 -17.88 -18.73
C ILE A 346 9.81 -19.11 -17.96
N LYS A 347 9.38 -19.29 -16.71
CA LYS A 347 9.72 -20.46 -15.90
C LYS A 347 9.11 -21.76 -16.45
N VAL A 348 7.88 -21.72 -16.94
CA VAL A 348 7.26 -22.87 -17.66
C VAL A 348 8.06 -23.20 -18.93
N PHE A 349 8.39 -22.18 -19.73
CA PHE A 349 9.24 -22.34 -20.92
C PHE A 349 10.60 -22.98 -20.59
N GLN A 350 11.24 -22.55 -19.51
CA GLN A 350 12.51 -23.14 -19.03
C GLN A 350 12.36 -24.65 -18.84
N ASN A 351 11.37 -25.06 -18.05
CA ASN A 351 11.15 -26.47 -17.75
C ASN A 351 10.91 -27.28 -19.03
N LEU A 352 10.14 -26.74 -19.97
CA LEU A 352 9.89 -27.36 -21.27
C LEU A 352 11.18 -27.49 -22.11
N LEU A 353 11.98 -26.42 -22.19
CA LEU A 353 13.25 -26.46 -22.95
C LEU A 353 14.24 -27.44 -22.34
N PHE A 354 14.42 -27.44 -21.01
CA PHE A 354 15.32 -28.36 -20.33
C PHE A 354 14.94 -29.82 -20.52
N SER A 355 13.65 -30.15 -20.44
CA SER A 355 13.15 -31.50 -20.68
C SER A 355 13.46 -31.98 -22.11
N ASN A 356 13.24 -31.11 -23.09
CA ASN A 356 13.49 -31.44 -24.50
C ASN A 356 15.00 -31.55 -24.84
N VAL A 357 15.85 -30.71 -24.24
CA VAL A 357 17.31 -30.83 -24.43
C VAL A 357 17.82 -32.15 -23.86
N LYS A 358 17.33 -32.60 -22.69
CA LYS A 358 17.67 -33.92 -22.13
C LYS A 358 17.21 -35.05 -23.07
N ALA A 359 16.03 -35.02 -23.58
CA ALA A 359 15.46 -36.02 -24.49
C ALA A 359 16.26 -36.06 -25.82
N GLY A 360 16.67 -34.93 -26.37
CA GLY A 360 17.49 -34.83 -27.58
C GLY A 360 18.88 -35.43 -27.43
N LEU A 361 19.53 -35.32 -26.24
CA LEU A 361 20.79 -35.92 -25.94
C LEU A 361 20.72 -37.44 -25.82
N ILE A 362 19.56 -38.02 -25.53
CA ILE A 362 19.34 -39.48 -25.40
C ILE A 362 18.83 -40.10 -26.71
N GLY A 363 18.71 -39.31 -27.79
CA GLY A 363 18.27 -39.83 -29.09
C GLY A 363 16.78 -40.09 -29.23
N GLN A 364 15.95 -39.62 -28.30
CA GLN A 364 14.51 -39.67 -28.41
C GLN A 364 13.98 -38.48 -29.27
N ARG A 365 13.05 -38.76 -30.17
CA ARG A 365 12.34 -37.69 -30.95
C ARG A 365 11.70 -36.71 -30.00
N CYS A 366 12.00 -35.41 -30.21
CA CYS A 366 11.38 -34.31 -29.46
C CYS A 366 9.90 -34.11 -29.90
N ASP A 367 9.01 -34.85 -29.32
CA ASP A 367 7.54 -34.71 -29.62
C ASP A 367 6.96 -33.36 -29.16
N ASN A 368 7.68 -32.61 -28.30
CA ASN A 368 7.24 -31.33 -27.73
C ASN A 368 7.94 -30.10 -28.27
N LEU A 369 8.76 -30.20 -29.34
CA LEU A 369 9.49 -29.02 -29.88
C LEU A 369 8.52 -27.93 -30.39
N GLN A 370 7.39 -28.33 -30.93
CA GLN A 370 6.33 -27.42 -31.39
C GLN A 370 5.76 -26.63 -30.19
N THR A 371 5.48 -27.31 -29.08
CA THR A 371 4.98 -26.70 -27.86
C THR A 371 5.99 -25.69 -27.29
N VAL A 372 7.28 -26.03 -27.26
CA VAL A 372 8.36 -25.14 -26.81
C VAL A 372 8.42 -23.86 -27.69
N LYS A 373 8.31 -24.03 -29.01
CA LYS A 373 8.29 -22.90 -29.96
C LYS A 373 7.06 -22.02 -29.76
N SER A 374 5.88 -22.62 -29.61
CA SER A 374 4.63 -21.87 -29.38
C SER A 374 4.67 -21.08 -28.07
N GLN A 375 5.19 -21.67 -27.01
CA GLN A 375 5.36 -20.99 -25.72
C GLN A 375 6.35 -19.82 -25.80
N LEU A 376 7.44 -19.98 -26.56
CA LEU A 376 8.42 -18.91 -26.76
C LEU A 376 7.81 -17.73 -27.54
N LEU A 377 7.02 -18.02 -28.58
CA LEU A 377 6.32 -16.98 -29.34
C LEU A 377 5.34 -16.22 -28.46
N LEU A 378 4.57 -16.92 -27.63
CA LEU A 378 3.64 -16.30 -26.69
C LEU A 378 4.36 -15.34 -25.73
N ILE A 379 5.53 -15.72 -25.22
CA ILE A 379 6.33 -14.87 -24.33
C ILE A 379 6.81 -13.62 -25.08
N ILE A 380 7.30 -13.77 -26.33
CA ILE A 380 7.74 -12.64 -27.17
C ILE A 380 6.58 -11.66 -27.39
N ASP A 381 5.39 -12.16 -27.70
CA ASP A 381 4.21 -11.34 -27.96
C ASP A 381 3.78 -10.58 -26.70
N VAL A 382 3.73 -11.24 -25.55
CA VAL A 382 3.39 -10.59 -24.26
C VAL A 382 4.41 -9.52 -23.89
N LEU A 383 5.71 -9.80 -24.05
CA LEU A 383 6.78 -8.82 -23.80
C LEU A 383 6.66 -7.62 -24.78
N GLY A 384 6.33 -7.89 -26.05
CA GLY A 384 6.11 -6.84 -27.06
C GLY A 384 4.93 -5.92 -26.72
N ILE A 385 3.85 -6.48 -26.16
CA ILE A 385 2.71 -5.70 -25.68
C ILE A 385 3.14 -4.82 -24.50
N LYS A 386 3.86 -5.38 -23.52
CA LYS A 386 4.34 -4.62 -22.36
C LYS A 386 5.28 -3.47 -22.76
N ILE A 387 6.20 -3.69 -23.69
CA ILE A 387 7.09 -2.65 -24.17
C ILE A 387 6.30 -1.53 -24.85
N LYS A 388 5.27 -1.86 -25.65
CA LYS A 388 4.40 -0.85 -26.26
C LYS A 388 3.63 -0.03 -25.22
N GLU A 389 3.13 -0.66 -24.14
CA GLU A 389 2.49 0.06 -23.03
C GLU A 389 3.44 1.10 -22.41
N PHE A 390 4.73 0.77 -22.24
CA PHE A 390 5.75 1.72 -21.77
C PHE A 390 6.06 2.81 -22.81
N ASP A 391 6.17 2.47 -24.09
CA ASP A 391 6.40 3.45 -25.15
C ASP A 391 5.25 4.48 -25.22
N GLU A 392 3.99 4.03 -25.07
CA GLU A 392 2.83 4.91 -24.97
C GLU A 392 2.91 5.78 -23.73
N TYR A 393 3.22 5.20 -22.56
CA TYR A 393 3.43 5.95 -21.33
C TYR A 393 4.48 7.06 -21.52
N PHE A 394 5.66 6.75 -22.09
CA PHE A 394 6.71 7.75 -22.27
C PHE A 394 6.34 8.83 -23.30
N LYS A 395 5.57 8.51 -24.34
CA LYS A 395 5.05 9.52 -25.29
C LYS A 395 4.09 10.50 -24.60
N GLU A 396 3.27 10.04 -23.69
CA GLU A 396 2.34 10.89 -22.94
C GLU A 396 3.04 11.75 -21.88
N PHE A 397 4.17 11.28 -21.34
CA PHE A 397 4.93 11.95 -20.27
C PHE A 397 6.21 12.64 -20.73
N SER A 398 6.55 12.53 -22.03
CA SER A 398 7.68 13.28 -22.65
C SER A 398 7.23 14.69 -23.00
N VAL A 399 7.24 15.60 -22.00
CA VAL A 399 7.18 17.06 -22.22
C VAL A 399 8.23 17.71 -21.33
#